data_f5c6618be186cf7b03af80ce2d8ab5b2
#
_entry.id   f5c6618be186cf7b03af80ce2d8ab5b2
#
_cell.length_a   1.000
_cell.length_b   1.000
_cell.length_c   1.000
_cell.angle_alpha   90.00
_cell.angle_beta   90.00
_cell.angle_gamma   90.00
#
_symmetry.space_group_name_H-M   'P 1'
#
loop_
_entity.id
_entity.type
_entity.pdbx_description
1 polymer ?
#
loop_
_entity_poly.entity_id
_entity_poly.type
_entity_poly.pdbx_seq_one_letter_code
_entity_poly.pdbx_strand_id
1 'polypeptide(L)'
;MYQKTAFRTRYGHYEFLVMSFGLTNASVVFMDLMNQVFRPYLDKSVVVFINDILMYSSSYLEHEQHQRQVLQILREHQLYTKLSKCEFRLKKVVFLGYVISAEVIFLDPRKVEVVLKWERLANMIEIYSFFRLARYYKRFIEGFF
;
A
#
# COMPACT_ATOMS: atom_id res chain seq x y z
N MET A 1 20.64 -12.20 13.33
CA MET A 1 19.74 -12.13 14.51
C MET A 1 19.15 -10.73 14.54
N TYR A 2 17.86 -10.57 14.32
CA TYR A 2 17.25 -9.24 14.33
C TYR A 2 17.11 -8.76 15.78
N GLN A 3 17.52 -7.50 16.04
CA GLN A 3 17.30 -6.89 17.34
C GLN A 3 15.81 -6.74 17.60
N LYS A 4 15.33 -7.33 18.69
CA LYS A 4 13.94 -7.19 19.12
C LYS A 4 13.76 -5.88 19.88
N THR A 5 12.60 -5.28 19.75
CA THR A 5 12.23 -4.12 20.55
C THR A 5 12.07 -4.53 21.99
N ALA A 6 12.75 -3.83 22.88
CA ALA A 6 12.76 -4.13 24.31
C ALA A 6 12.31 -2.93 25.13
N PHE A 7 11.83 -3.17 26.33
CA PHE A 7 11.52 -2.14 27.31
C PHE A 7 11.99 -2.57 28.70
N ARG A 8 12.31 -1.59 29.53
CA ARG A 8 12.76 -1.82 30.89
C ARG A 8 11.70 -1.36 31.89
N THR A 9 11.47 -2.19 32.89
CA THR A 9 10.65 -1.86 34.07
C THR A 9 11.48 -2.03 35.33
N ARG A 10 10.91 -1.68 36.49
CA ARG A 10 11.53 -1.96 37.79
C ARG A 10 11.71 -3.46 38.08
N TYR A 11 10.98 -4.31 37.33
CA TYR A 11 11.02 -5.78 37.50
C TYR A 11 11.99 -6.47 36.53
N GLY A 12 12.57 -5.75 35.56
CA GLY A 12 13.52 -6.32 34.61
C GLY A 12 13.38 -5.76 33.19
N HIS A 13 14.10 -6.40 32.28
CA HIS A 13 14.04 -6.16 30.84
C HIS A 13 13.12 -7.17 30.19
N TYR A 14 12.30 -6.70 29.26
CA TYR A 14 11.35 -7.51 28.49
C TYR A 14 11.51 -7.17 27.01
N GLU A 15 11.38 -8.19 26.17
CA GLU A 15 11.40 -8.06 24.71
C GLU A 15 10.02 -8.37 24.14
N PHE A 16 9.61 -7.60 23.13
CA PHE A 16 8.41 -7.94 22.37
C PHE A 16 8.67 -9.14 21.47
N LEU A 17 7.77 -10.12 21.50
CA LEU A 17 7.82 -11.26 20.58
C LEU A 17 7.34 -10.91 19.18
N VAL A 18 6.57 -9.81 19.05
CA VAL A 18 5.99 -9.30 17.82
C VAL A 18 6.41 -7.85 17.61
N MET A 19 6.37 -7.38 16.38
CA MET A 19 6.63 -5.99 16.04
C MET A 19 5.50 -5.11 16.57
N SER A 20 5.81 -4.20 17.48
CA SER A 20 4.82 -3.30 18.09
C SER A 20 4.40 -2.20 17.12
N PHE A 21 3.14 -1.77 17.22
CA PHE A 21 2.67 -0.58 16.53
C PHE A 21 3.43 0.68 17.00
N GLY A 22 3.62 1.63 16.08
CA GLY A 22 4.28 2.91 16.40
C GLY A 22 5.81 2.90 16.26
N LEU A 23 6.42 1.78 15.90
CA LEU A 23 7.84 1.76 15.54
C LEU A 23 8.05 2.44 14.19
N THR A 24 9.04 3.33 14.11
CA THR A 24 9.32 4.16 12.92
C THR A 24 9.56 3.32 11.66
N ASN A 25 10.22 2.17 11.79
CA ASN A 25 10.59 1.28 10.70
C ASN A 25 9.64 0.08 10.52
N ALA A 26 8.57 -0.02 11.29
CA ALA A 26 7.64 -1.14 11.22
C ALA A 26 7.06 -1.34 9.81
N SER A 27 6.63 -0.28 9.17
CA SER A 27 6.08 -0.32 7.81
C SER A 27 7.09 -0.78 6.77
N VAL A 28 8.36 -0.39 6.93
CA VAL A 28 9.45 -0.78 6.02
C VAL A 28 9.74 -2.27 6.15
N VAL A 29 9.87 -2.77 7.38
CA VAL A 29 10.12 -4.19 7.65
C VAL A 29 8.97 -5.06 7.15
N PHE A 30 7.73 -4.61 7.33
CA PHE A 30 6.56 -5.32 6.82
C PHE A 30 6.51 -5.32 5.29
N MET A 31 6.84 -4.20 4.64
CA MET A 31 6.92 -4.12 3.19
C MET A 31 8.01 -5.04 2.62
N ASP A 32 9.16 -5.12 3.28
CA ASP A 32 10.23 -6.04 2.90
C ASP A 32 9.78 -7.50 3.02
N LEU A 33 9.09 -7.86 4.09
CA LEU A 33 8.49 -9.18 4.27
C LEU A 33 7.51 -9.49 3.12
N MET A 34 6.60 -8.59 2.82
CA MET A 34 5.61 -8.76 1.75
C MET A 34 6.28 -8.90 0.38
N ASN A 35 7.31 -8.11 0.11
CA ASN A 35 8.08 -8.21 -1.13
C ASN A 35 8.83 -9.55 -1.24
N GLN A 36 9.36 -10.08 -0.13
CA GLN A 36 10.00 -11.40 -0.11
C GLN A 36 8.99 -12.52 -0.36
N VAL A 37 7.85 -12.47 0.32
CA VAL A 37 6.78 -13.47 0.24
C VAL A 37 6.18 -13.53 -1.17
N PHE A 38 5.95 -12.38 -1.79
CA PHE A 38 5.35 -12.29 -3.13
C PHE A 38 6.35 -12.17 -4.27
N ARG A 39 7.64 -12.25 -4.00
CA ARG A 39 8.72 -12.08 -5.00
C ARG A 39 8.51 -12.82 -6.33
N PRO A 40 8.03 -14.08 -6.38
CA PRO A 40 7.82 -14.79 -7.65
C PRO A 40 6.69 -14.20 -8.51
N TYR A 41 5.78 -13.43 -7.93
CA TYR A 41 4.56 -12.92 -8.52
C TYR A 41 4.56 -11.41 -8.74
N LEU A 42 5.55 -10.70 -8.17
CA LEU A 42 5.69 -9.25 -8.35
C LEU A 42 5.85 -8.92 -9.83
N ASP A 43 5.16 -7.86 -10.26
CA ASP A 43 5.16 -7.33 -11.64
C ASP A 43 4.61 -8.31 -12.70
N LYS A 44 4.11 -9.47 -12.29
CA LYS A 44 3.46 -10.46 -13.17
C LYS A 44 1.95 -10.50 -12.96
N SER A 45 1.52 -10.56 -11.72
CA SER A 45 0.10 -10.66 -11.34
C SER A 45 -0.22 -9.96 -10.02
N VAL A 46 0.82 -9.50 -9.30
CA VAL A 46 0.68 -8.90 -7.97
C VAL A 46 1.53 -7.64 -7.87
N VAL A 47 0.94 -6.60 -7.32
CA VAL A 47 1.63 -5.40 -6.82
C VAL A 47 1.40 -5.30 -5.32
N VAL A 48 2.46 -5.09 -4.57
CA VAL A 48 2.42 -4.93 -3.11
C VAL A 48 2.84 -3.51 -2.75
N PHE A 49 2.09 -2.89 -1.85
CA PHE A 49 2.47 -1.61 -1.26
C PHE A 49 2.08 -1.58 0.22
N ILE A 50 3.06 -1.59 1.09
CA ILE A 50 2.91 -1.68 2.54
C ILE A 50 2.04 -2.89 2.91
N ASN A 51 0.76 -2.68 3.22
CA ASN A 51 -0.21 -3.70 3.63
C ASN A 51 -1.31 -3.94 2.58
N ASP A 52 -1.22 -3.30 1.42
CA ASP A 52 -2.20 -3.47 0.35
C ASP A 52 -1.62 -4.35 -0.76
N ILE A 53 -2.43 -5.28 -1.26
CA ILE A 53 -2.09 -6.20 -2.35
C ILE A 53 -3.08 -5.96 -3.48
N LEU A 54 -2.58 -5.57 -4.65
CA LEU A 54 -3.35 -5.50 -5.88
C LEU A 54 -3.04 -6.72 -6.75
N MET A 55 -4.08 -7.44 -7.15
CA MET A 55 -3.98 -8.54 -8.10
C MET A 55 -4.57 -8.11 -9.45
N TYR A 56 -3.91 -8.50 -10.54
CA TYR A 56 -4.39 -8.25 -11.90
C TYR A 56 -4.14 -9.46 -12.80
N SER A 57 -4.96 -9.62 -13.82
CA SER A 57 -4.93 -10.78 -14.71
C SER A 57 -5.60 -10.45 -16.04
N SER A 58 -5.25 -11.17 -17.10
CA SER A 58 -5.80 -10.97 -18.45
C SER A 58 -7.20 -11.56 -18.62
N SER A 59 -7.57 -12.56 -17.82
CA SER A 59 -8.86 -13.25 -17.89
C SER A 59 -9.41 -13.60 -16.51
N TYR A 60 -10.72 -13.89 -16.46
CA TYR A 60 -11.38 -14.34 -15.23
C TYR A 60 -10.82 -15.65 -14.69
N LEU A 61 -10.52 -16.60 -15.56
CA LEU A 61 -9.97 -17.89 -15.15
C LEU A 61 -8.59 -17.74 -14.54
N GLU A 62 -7.74 -16.96 -15.18
CA GLU A 62 -6.41 -16.62 -14.69
C GLU A 62 -6.49 -15.86 -13.37
N HIS A 63 -7.44 -14.93 -13.24
CA HIS A 63 -7.64 -14.17 -12.02
C HIS A 63 -8.02 -15.06 -10.84
N GLU A 64 -8.87 -16.05 -11.05
CA GLU A 64 -9.22 -17.02 -10.02
C GLU A 64 -8.00 -17.85 -9.57
N GLN A 65 -7.12 -18.23 -10.49
CA GLN A 65 -5.89 -18.92 -10.17
C GLN A 65 -4.93 -18.04 -9.36
N HIS A 66 -4.71 -16.81 -9.79
CA HIS A 66 -3.87 -15.85 -9.06
C HIS A 66 -4.43 -15.56 -7.65
N GLN A 67 -5.76 -15.41 -7.53
CA GLN A 67 -6.39 -15.20 -6.23
C GLN A 67 -6.17 -16.39 -5.29
N ARG A 68 -6.32 -17.63 -5.77
CA ARG A 68 -6.04 -18.84 -4.99
C ARG A 68 -4.57 -18.89 -4.55
N GLN A 69 -3.63 -18.57 -5.44
CA GLN A 69 -2.21 -18.53 -5.14
C GLN A 69 -1.90 -17.50 -4.06
N VAL A 70 -2.40 -16.28 -4.18
CA VAL A 70 -2.20 -15.21 -3.18
C VAL A 70 -2.74 -15.62 -1.82
N LEU A 71 -3.95 -16.16 -1.76
CA LEU A 71 -4.55 -16.62 -0.50
C LEU A 71 -3.79 -17.79 0.12
N GLN A 72 -3.27 -18.70 -0.70
CA GLN A 72 -2.44 -19.81 -0.23
C GLN A 72 -1.12 -19.30 0.37
N ILE A 73 -0.43 -18.39 -0.32
CA ILE A 73 0.81 -17.76 0.15
C ILE A 73 0.60 -17.06 1.49
N LEU A 74 -0.45 -16.26 1.60
CA LEU A 74 -0.79 -15.59 2.86
C LEU A 74 -1.00 -16.60 4.00
N ARG A 75 -1.71 -17.69 3.72
CA ARG A 75 -1.93 -18.77 4.70
C ARG A 75 -0.63 -19.46 5.12
N GLU A 76 0.24 -19.80 4.17
CA GLU A 76 1.52 -20.46 4.43
C GLU A 76 2.45 -19.61 5.30
N HIS A 77 2.42 -18.29 5.08
CA HIS A 77 3.21 -17.32 5.85
C HIS A 77 2.48 -16.78 7.09
N GLN A 78 1.30 -17.32 7.44
CA GLN A 78 0.50 -16.89 8.60
C GLN A 78 0.14 -15.39 8.57
N LEU A 79 -0.05 -14.84 7.36
CA LEU A 79 -0.49 -13.47 7.14
C LEU A 79 -2.01 -13.42 7.01
N TYR A 80 -2.64 -12.54 7.77
CA TYR A 80 -4.09 -12.45 7.85
C TYR A 80 -4.58 -11.20 7.13
N THR A 81 -5.66 -11.37 6.35
CA THR A 81 -6.35 -10.27 5.68
C THR A 81 -7.64 -9.92 6.39
N LYS A 82 -7.99 -8.63 6.42
CA LYS A 82 -9.30 -8.20 6.89
C LYS A 82 -10.30 -8.30 5.75
N LEU A 83 -11.09 -9.37 5.71
CA LEU A 83 -12.02 -9.67 4.62
C LEU A 83 -12.97 -8.52 4.29
N SER A 84 -13.43 -7.77 5.30
CA SER A 84 -14.30 -6.59 5.11
C SER A 84 -13.64 -5.42 4.36
N LYS A 85 -12.31 -5.47 4.14
CA LYS A 85 -11.55 -4.51 3.34
C LYS A 85 -11.09 -5.08 2.00
N CYS A 86 -11.36 -6.36 1.77
CA CYS A 86 -10.97 -7.02 0.52
C CYS A 86 -12.06 -6.81 -0.52
N GLU A 87 -11.63 -6.43 -1.71
CA GLU A 87 -12.48 -6.30 -2.88
C GLU A 87 -12.08 -7.36 -3.90
N PHE A 88 -13.03 -8.09 -4.44
CA PHE A 88 -12.77 -9.21 -5.34
C PHE A 88 -13.51 -9.03 -6.66
N ARG A 89 -12.89 -9.47 -7.77
CA ARG A 89 -13.47 -9.52 -9.12
C ARG A 89 -13.99 -8.18 -9.64
N LEU A 90 -13.33 -7.08 -9.27
CA LEU A 90 -13.68 -5.76 -9.77
C LEU A 90 -13.01 -5.49 -11.12
N LYS A 91 -13.75 -4.85 -12.03
CA LYS A 91 -13.20 -4.33 -13.28
C LYS A 91 -12.44 -3.02 -13.10
N LYS A 92 -12.66 -2.35 -11.96
CA LYS A 92 -12.11 -1.06 -11.62
C LYS A 92 -11.86 -1.00 -10.12
N VAL A 93 -10.66 -0.62 -9.73
CA VAL A 93 -10.25 -0.57 -8.32
C VAL A 93 -9.53 0.73 -8.02
N VAL A 94 -9.67 1.21 -6.77
CA VAL A 94 -8.89 2.34 -6.28
C VAL A 94 -7.67 1.81 -5.52
N PHE A 95 -6.48 2.15 -6.00
CA PHE A 95 -5.23 1.73 -5.39
C PHE A 95 -4.24 2.89 -5.37
N LEU A 96 -3.69 3.21 -4.21
CA LEU A 96 -2.72 4.31 -4.00
C LEU A 96 -3.18 5.68 -4.50
N GLY A 97 -4.49 5.95 -4.48
CA GLY A 97 -5.05 7.20 -4.98
C GLY A 97 -5.22 7.27 -6.50
N TYR A 98 -5.06 6.13 -7.17
CA TYR A 98 -5.37 5.97 -8.58
C TYR A 98 -6.56 5.06 -8.77
N VAL A 99 -7.35 5.35 -9.76
CA VAL A 99 -8.38 4.45 -10.25
C VAL A 99 -7.77 3.65 -11.40
N ILE A 100 -7.70 2.35 -11.23
CA ILE A 100 -7.08 1.41 -12.16
C ILE A 100 -8.18 0.57 -12.80
N SER A 101 -8.19 0.51 -14.13
CA SER A 101 -9.02 -0.38 -14.93
C SER A 101 -8.19 -1.05 -16.02
N ALA A 102 -8.78 -1.96 -16.79
CA ALA A 102 -8.10 -2.62 -17.91
C ALA A 102 -7.69 -1.62 -19.03
N GLU A 103 -8.41 -0.53 -19.17
CA GLU A 103 -8.26 0.41 -20.29
C GLU A 103 -7.45 1.65 -19.91
N VAL A 104 -7.57 2.11 -18.64
CA VAL A 104 -7.00 3.40 -18.23
C VAL A 104 -6.67 3.43 -16.75
N ILE A 105 -5.62 4.19 -16.43
CA ILE A 105 -5.26 4.58 -15.07
C ILE A 105 -5.41 6.09 -14.97
N PHE A 106 -6.20 6.57 -14.01
CA PHE A 106 -6.38 7.99 -13.75
C PHE A 106 -6.42 8.28 -12.25
N LEU A 107 -6.26 9.55 -11.90
CA LEU A 107 -6.32 9.99 -10.51
C LEU A 107 -7.72 9.77 -9.92
N ASP A 108 -7.77 9.32 -8.67
CA ASP A 108 -9.03 9.30 -7.91
C ASP A 108 -9.60 10.73 -7.84
N PRO A 109 -10.80 10.98 -8.42
CA PRO A 109 -11.41 12.31 -8.42
C PRO A 109 -11.52 12.95 -7.04
N ARG A 110 -11.67 12.13 -5.99
CA ARG A 110 -11.68 12.60 -4.59
C ARG A 110 -10.36 13.26 -4.19
N LYS A 111 -9.22 12.79 -4.72
CA LYS A 111 -7.91 13.40 -4.47
C LYS A 111 -7.73 14.70 -5.22
N VAL A 112 -8.25 14.77 -6.45
CA VAL A 112 -8.25 16.01 -7.24
C VAL A 112 -9.11 17.08 -6.54
N GLU A 113 -10.28 16.70 -6.06
CA GLU A 113 -11.20 17.60 -5.35
C GLU A 113 -10.54 18.21 -4.09
N VAL A 114 -9.77 17.42 -3.33
CA VAL A 114 -9.02 17.93 -2.17
C VAL A 114 -8.05 19.03 -2.57
N VAL A 115 -7.34 18.87 -3.71
CA VAL A 115 -6.41 19.89 -4.20
C VAL A 115 -7.14 21.13 -4.68
N LEU A 116 -8.27 20.97 -5.38
CA LEU A 116 -9.07 22.10 -5.86
C LEU A 116 -9.73 22.91 -4.74
N LYS A 117 -10.09 22.24 -3.63
CA LYS A 117 -10.67 22.87 -2.45
C LYS A 117 -9.62 23.34 -1.43
N TRP A 118 -8.33 23.23 -1.77
CA TRP A 118 -7.27 23.67 -0.87
C TRP A 118 -7.39 25.18 -0.62
N GLU A 119 -7.49 25.53 0.64
CA GLU A 119 -7.53 26.92 1.05
C GLU A 119 -6.23 27.67 0.69
N ARG A 120 -6.28 28.99 0.73
CA ARG A 120 -5.12 29.82 0.42
C ARG A 120 -3.93 29.44 1.31
N LEU A 121 -2.82 29.08 0.68
CA LEU A 121 -1.59 28.70 1.37
C LEU A 121 -1.08 29.88 2.21
N ALA A 122 -1.09 29.71 3.52
CA ALA A 122 -0.79 30.78 4.47
C ALA A 122 0.66 30.74 4.99
N ASN A 123 1.31 29.58 4.90
CA ASN A 123 2.66 29.39 5.44
C ASN A 123 3.53 28.46 4.55
N MET A 124 4.85 28.46 4.79
CA MET A 124 5.80 27.67 4.03
C MET A 124 5.57 26.17 4.12
N ILE A 125 5.06 25.68 5.25
CA ILE A 125 4.81 24.23 5.44
C ILE A 125 3.68 23.80 4.53
N GLU A 126 2.62 24.57 4.40
CA GLU A 126 1.51 24.31 3.50
C GLU A 126 1.94 24.35 2.03
N ILE A 127 2.79 25.33 1.67
CA ILE A 127 3.37 25.43 0.34
C ILE A 127 4.17 24.16 0.01
N TYR A 128 5.05 23.70 0.89
CA TYR A 128 5.81 22.46 0.67
C TYR A 128 4.91 21.23 0.62
N SER A 129 3.87 21.17 1.42
CA SER A 129 2.88 20.09 1.41
C SER A 129 2.13 20.02 0.09
N PHE A 130 1.70 21.19 -0.41
CA PHE A 130 1.05 21.33 -1.71
C PHE A 130 1.99 20.88 -2.85
N PHE A 131 3.24 21.36 -2.89
CA PHE A 131 4.20 20.96 -3.90
C PHE A 131 4.52 19.47 -3.86
N ARG A 132 4.60 18.85 -2.68
CA ARG A 132 4.77 17.40 -2.56
C ARG A 132 3.62 16.65 -3.20
N LEU A 133 2.40 17.07 -2.91
CA LEU A 133 1.19 16.45 -3.45
C LEU A 133 1.12 16.64 -4.97
N ALA A 134 1.32 17.86 -5.46
CA ALA A 134 1.34 18.17 -6.88
C ALA A 134 2.41 17.36 -7.63
N ARG A 135 3.62 17.25 -7.08
CA ARG A 135 4.72 16.47 -7.66
C ARG A 135 4.42 14.96 -7.71
N TYR A 136 3.69 14.44 -6.74
CA TYR A 136 3.26 13.04 -6.75
C TYR A 136 2.34 12.75 -7.94
N TYR A 137 1.47 13.70 -8.29
CA TYR A 137 0.52 13.56 -9.38
C TYR A 137 0.96 14.18 -10.73
N LYS A 138 2.20 14.65 -10.83
CA LYS A 138 2.69 15.38 -12.01
C LYS A 138 2.47 14.66 -13.35
N ARG A 139 2.55 13.32 -13.38
CA ARG A 139 2.33 12.52 -14.61
C ARG A 139 0.93 12.64 -15.20
N PHE A 140 -0.03 13.09 -14.41
CA PHE A 140 -1.45 13.17 -14.76
C PHE A 140 -1.93 14.62 -14.92
N ILE A 141 -1.02 15.58 -14.80
CA ILE A 141 -1.31 16.99 -14.96
C ILE A 141 -0.63 17.47 -16.24
N GLU A 142 -1.45 17.83 -17.23
CA GLU A 142 -0.94 18.39 -18.48
C GLU A 142 -0.20 19.71 -18.23
N GLY A 143 1.01 19.87 -18.82
CA GLY A 143 1.83 21.08 -18.66
C GLY A 143 2.52 21.24 -17.30
N PHE A 144 2.55 20.22 -16.45
CA PHE A 144 3.29 20.26 -15.19
C PHE A 144 4.77 19.90 -15.43
N PHE A 145 5.65 20.87 -15.20
CA PHE A 145 7.12 20.77 -15.37
C PHE A 145 7.84 20.31 -14.11
#